data_8079e2c32a8ef80b7347fe9625994481
#
_entry.id   8079e2c32a8ef80b7347fe9625994481
#
_cell.length_a   1.000
_cell.length_b   1.000
_cell.length_c   1.000
_cell.angle_alpha   90.00
_cell.angle_beta   90.00
_cell.angle_gamma   90.00
#
_symmetry.space_group_name_H-M   'P 1'
#
loop_
_entity.id
_entity.type
_entity.pdbx_description
1 polymer ?
#
loop_
_entity_poly.entity_id
_entity_poly.type
_entity_poly.pdbx_seq_one_letter_code
_entity_poly.pdbx_strand_id
1 'polypeptide(L)'
;MVIDSLDLKNYRNYDILDMNFDKNVNIIYGDNAQGKTNILESIYMCATSRSHRGSKDKEMIRFGESESHIKANVLKNNINYRIDMHLKGNKAKGIAINGIPIKKAVDLFGIIQIVLFSPEDLNIIKNGPSERRRFMDMELSQLNKIYLSNLVNYNKVLVQRNKLLKELSFNMTDELLSTLDIWDMQLVHYGRSIIDGRIKFVEELNDIISSIHSNLTGSKENLVVEYAPYTTAERLEDMVSASRDKDIRYKSTGIGPHKDDLVFYINGQDVRKYGSQGQQRTTALSLKLSEIELVKKLTKDNPILLLDDVLSELDSNRQNYLLNSIGDIQTIITCTGLDEFINNRININKVFKVTNGTVSHVQCGDGTAEMR
;
A
#
# COMPACT_ATOMS: atom_id res chain seq x y z
N MET A 1 5.31 4.81 -16.02
CA MET A 1 5.36 3.33 -16.13
C MET A 1 3.98 2.77 -16.45
N VAL A 2 3.90 1.59 -17.06
CA VAL A 2 2.62 0.93 -17.39
C VAL A 2 2.74 -0.58 -17.22
N ILE A 3 1.62 -1.24 -16.85
CA ILE A 3 1.46 -2.68 -16.94
C ILE A 3 0.90 -2.99 -18.30
N ASP A 4 1.59 -3.82 -19.08
CA ASP A 4 1.14 -4.24 -20.40
C ASP A 4 0.21 -5.44 -20.32
N SER A 5 0.58 -6.43 -19.49
CA SER A 5 -0.24 -7.64 -19.34
C SER A 5 -0.18 -8.25 -17.94
N LEU A 6 -1.21 -9.04 -17.64
CA LEU A 6 -1.35 -9.82 -16.42
C LEU A 6 -1.85 -11.22 -16.76
N ASP A 7 -1.08 -12.24 -16.38
CA ASP A 7 -1.46 -13.65 -16.48
C ASP A 7 -1.64 -14.21 -15.07
N LEU A 8 -2.76 -14.89 -14.82
CA LEU A 8 -3.02 -15.59 -13.56
C LEU A 8 -3.31 -17.06 -13.84
N LYS A 9 -2.83 -17.94 -12.96
CA LYS A 9 -3.19 -19.36 -12.95
C LYS A 9 -3.47 -19.80 -11.52
N ASN A 10 -4.63 -20.41 -11.30
CA ASN A 10 -5.11 -20.92 -10.01
C ASN A 10 -5.07 -19.82 -8.90
N TYR A 11 -5.46 -18.59 -9.25
CA TYR A 11 -5.43 -17.45 -8.31
C TYR A 11 -6.84 -17.06 -7.90
N ARG A 12 -7.14 -17.12 -6.60
CA ARG A 12 -8.47 -16.79 -6.04
C ARG A 12 -9.58 -17.59 -6.73
N ASN A 13 -10.44 -16.90 -7.48
CA ASN A 13 -11.53 -17.51 -8.27
C ASN A 13 -11.15 -17.78 -9.74
N TYR A 14 -9.95 -17.36 -10.16
CA TYR A 14 -9.48 -17.56 -11.53
C TYR A 14 -8.73 -18.89 -11.69
N ASP A 15 -9.17 -19.69 -12.67
CA ASP A 15 -8.41 -20.85 -13.14
C ASP A 15 -7.26 -20.38 -14.04
N ILE A 16 -7.61 -19.74 -15.13
CA ILE A 16 -6.69 -19.08 -16.04
C ILE A 16 -7.26 -17.69 -16.37
N LEU A 17 -6.40 -16.69 -16.36
CA LEU A 17 -6.72 -15.34 -16.82
C LEU A 17 -5.54 -14.81 -17.61
N ASP A 18 -5.82 -14.20 -18.76
CA ASP A 18 -4.88 -13.47 -19.60
C ASP A 18 -5.51 -12.11 -19.92
N MET A 19 -4.86 -11.03 -19.54
CA MET A 19 -5.32 -9.66 -19.76
C MET A 19 -4.20 -8.79 -20.30
N ASN A 20 -4.51 -8.05 -21.36
CA ASN A 20 -3.64 -7.00 -21.88
C ASN A 20 -4.30 -5.65 -21.63
N PHE A 21 -3.61 -4.73 -20.95
CA PHE A 21 -4.12 -3.41 -20.58
C PHE A 21 -3.79 -2.36 -21.64
N ASP A 22 -4.60 -1.29 -21.68
CA ASP A 22 -4.23 -0.04 -22.33
C ASP A 22 -3.33 0.79 -21.39
N LYS A 23 -2.52 1.65 -21.96
CA LYS A 23 -1.61 2.53 -21.21
C LYS A 23 -2.31 3.64 -20.42
N ASN A 24 -3.58 3.88 -20.68
CA ASN A 24 -4.39 4.90 -20.02
C ASN A 24 -5.46 4.26 -19.13
N VAL A 25 -6.76 4.49 -19.38
CA VAL A 25 -7.86 4.06 -18.52
C VAL A 25 -8.39 2.70 -18.94
N ASN A 26 -8.35 1.76 -18.00
CA ASN A 26 -8.90 0.41 -18.12
C ASN A 26 -10.02 0.23 -17.10
N ILE A 27 -11.20 -0.18 -17.55
CA ILE A 27 -12.34 -0.45 -16.67
C ILE A 27 -12.59 -1.94 -16.61
N ILE A 28 -12.74 -2.45 -15.40
CA ILE A 28 -13.09 -3.84 -15.09
C ILE A 28 -14.45 -3.79 -14.39
N TYR A 29 -15.53 -4.18 -15.08
CA TYR A 29 -16.86 -4.12 -14.52
C TYR A 29 -17.52 -5.50 -14.41
N GLY A 30 -18.52 -5.60 -13.55
CA GLY A 30 -19.30 -6.81 -13.30
C GLY A 30 -19.94 -6.78 -11.92
N ASP A 31 -20.80 -7.72 -11.62
CA ASP A 31 -21.47 -7.80 -10.33
C ASP A 31 -20.48 -7.99 -9.16
N ASN A 32 -20.99 -7.79 -7.95
CA ASN A 32 -20.18 -8.03 -6.76
C ASN A 32 -19.77 -9.50 -6.64
N ALA A 33 -18.62 -9.76 -6.04
CA ALA A 33 -18.04 -11.08 -5.84
C ALA A 33 -17.61 -11.83 -7.11
N GLN A 34 -17.61 -11.21 -8.30
CA GLN A 34 -17.16 -11.84 -9.55
C GLN A 34 -15.62 -11.96 -9.65
N GLY A 35 -14.85 -11.24 -8.86
CA GLY A 35 -13.40 -11.33 -8.84
C GLY A 35 -12.65 -10.07 -9.26
N LYS A 36 -13.33 -8.96 -9.52
CA LYS A 36 -12.72 -7.68 -9.94
C LYS A 36 -11.56 -7.24 -9.03
N THR A 37 -11.80 -7.15 -7.72
CA THR A 37 -10.78 -6.83 -6.70
C THR A 37 -9.61 -7.81 -6.70
N ASN A 38 -9.83 -9.09 -7.06
CA ASN A 38 -8.75 -10.09 -7.09
C ASN A 38 -7.74 -9.80 -8.21
N ILE A 39 -8.17 -9.18 -9.32
CA ILE A 39 -7.27 -8.71 -10.38
C ILE A 39 -6.39 -7.58 -9.83
N LEU A 40 -6.99 -6.56 -9.20
CA LEU A 40 -6.22 -5.46 -8.59
C LEU A 40 -5.27 -5.98 -7.49
N GLU A 41 -5.72 -6.92 -6.66
CA GLU A 41 -4.90 -7.57 -5.64
C GLU A 41 -3.65 -8.23 -6.24
N SER A 42 -3.78 -8.93 -7.36
CA SER A 42 -2.65 -9.58 -8.02
C SER A 42 -1.64 -8.58 -8.59
N ILE A 43 -2.12 -7.46 -9.15
CA ILE A 43 -1.28 -6.35 -9.62
C ILE A 43 -0.53 -5.72 -8.44
N TYR A 44 -1.24 -5.41 -7.36
CA TYR A 44 -0.65 -4.86 -6.14
C TYR A 44 0.42 -5.78 -5.55
N MET A 45 0.20 -7.10 -5.59
CA MET A 45 1.20 -8.07 -5.18
C MET A 45 2.47 -8.01 -6.02
N CYS A 46 2.37 -7.80 -7.33
CA CYS A 46 3.53 -7.64 -8.20
C CYS A 46 4.40 -6.42 -7.84
N ALA A 47 3.83 -5.40 -7.20
CA ALA A 47 4.58 -4.25 -6.73
C ALA A 47 5.16 -4.42 -5.32
N THR A 48 4.41 -5.05 -4.41
CA THR A 48 4.66 -5.02 -2.97
C THR A 48 4.97 -6.38 -2.35
N SER A 49 4.83 -7.45 -3.12
CA SER A 49 4.93 -8.84 -2.63
C SER A 49 3.88 -9.19 -1.55
N ARG A 50 2.85 -8.38 -1.33
CA ARG A 50 1.83 -8.60 -0.30
C ARG A 50 0.44 -8.29 -0.82
N SER A 51 -0.57 -8.97 -0.28
CA SER A 51 -1.96 -8.57 -0.47
C SER A 51 -2.27 -7.26 0.26
N HIS A 52 -2.93 -6.30 -0.40
CA HIS A 52 -3.44 -5.09 0.28
C HIS A 52 -4.49 -5.44 1.33
N ARG A 53 -5.26 -6.51 1.13
CA ARG A 53 -6.29 -7.02 2.04
C ARG A 53 -5.73 -7.78 3.25
N GLY A 54 -4.40 -7.94 3.35
CA GLY A 54 -3.74 -8.66 4.43
C GLY A 54 -3.85 -10.18 4.35
N SER A 55 -4.32 -10.74 3.23
CA SER A 55 -4.45 -12.19 3.03
C SER A 55 -3.08 -12.87 3.05
N LYS A 56 -3.04 -14.09 3.60
CA LYS A 56 -1.85 -14.94 3.55
C LYS A 56 -1.69 -15.56 2.16
N ASP A 57 -0.46 -15.86 1.76
CA ASP A 57 -0.17 -16.41 0.43
C ASP A 57 -1.04 -17.64 0.09
N LYS A 58 -1.28 -18.53 1.04
CA LYS A 58 -2.13 -19.73 0.87
C LYS A 58 -3.62 -19.41 0.60
N GLU A 59 -4.10 -18.27 1.08
CA GLU A 59 -5.50 -17.86 0.92
C GLU A 59 -5.77 -17.26 -0.48
N MET A 60 -4.71 -16.95 -1.22
CA MET A 60 -4.77 -16.44 -2.59
C MET A 60 -4.70 -17.55 -3.64
N ILE A 61 -4.34 -18.78 -3.23
CA ILE A 61 -4.40 -19.97 -4.09
C ILE A 61 -5.86 -20.35 -4.26
N ARG A 62 -6.26 -20.71 -5.48
CA ARG A 62 -7.61 -21.17 -5.80
C ARG A 62 -8.00 -22.36 -4.93
N PHE A 63 -9.23 -22.38 -4.48
CA PHE A 63 -9.73 -23.47 -3.66
C PHE A 63 -9.61 -24.82 -4.41
N GLY A 64 -9.03 -25.80 -3.72
CA GLY A 64 -8.74 -27.14 -4.29
C GLY A 64 -7.36 -27.26 -4.95
N GLU A 65 -6.64 -26.15 -5.15
CA GLU A 65 -5.32 -26.14 -5.77
C GLU A 65 -4.19 -26.05 -4.74
N SER A 66 -3.01 -26.54 -5.10
CA SER A 66 -1.82 -26.52 -4.21
C SER A 66 -0.89 -25.33 -4.45
N GLU A 67 -1.00 -24.71 -5.61
CA GLU A 67 -0.14 -23.60 -6.05
C GLU A 67 -0.86 -22.64 -7.01
N SER A 68 -0.33 -21.44 -7.10
CA SER A 68 -0.83 -20.38 -7.98
C SER A 68 0.32 -19.62 -8.61
N HIS A 69 0.11 -19.10 -9.82
CA HIS A 69 1.08 -18.29 -10.54
C HIS A 69 0.47 -16.94 -10.92
N ILE A 70 1.26 -15.90 -10.74
CA ILE A 70 0.97 -14.54 -11.19
C ILE A 70 2.14 -14.10 -12.05
N LYS A 71 1.87 -13.58 -13.24
CA LYS A 71 2.88 -13.01 -14.12
C LYS A 71 2.39 -11.66 -14.60
N ALA A 72 3.22 -10.63 -14.45
CA ALA A 72 2.95 -9.28 -14.95
C ALA A 72 4.11 -8.81 -15.83
N ASN A 73 3.77 -8.23 -16.98
CA ASN A 73 4.73 -7.52 -17.82
C ASN A 73 4.53 -6.01 -17.65
N VAL A 74 5.62 -5.31 -17.38
CA VAL A 74 5.64 -3.90 -17.02
C VAL A 74 6.66 -3.16 -17.87
N LEU A 75 6.27 -2.05 -18.45
CA LEU A 75 7.17 -1.12 -19.13
C LEU A 75 7.47 0.06 -18.20
N LYS A 76 8.76 0.25 -17.87
CA LYS A 76 9.25 1.39 -17.07
C LYS A 76 10.49 1.98 -17.72
N ASN A 77 10.48 3.28 -18.01
CA ASN A 77 11.62 3.98 -18.63
C ASN A 77 12.14 3.25 -19.90
N ASN A 78 11.23 2.77 -20.75
CA ASN A 78 11.52 1.97 -21.96
C ASN A 78 12.21 0.61 -21.69
N ILE A 79 12.20 0.13 -20.44
CA ILE A 79 12.72 -1.19 -20.05
C ILE A 79 11.54 -2.10 -19.71
N ASN A 80 11.51 -3.28 -20.33
CA ASN A 80 10.52 -4.29 -20.05
C ASN A 80 10.95 -5.13 -18.83
N TYR A 81 10.07 -5.21 -17.84
CA TYR A 81 10.21 -6.07 -16.67
C TYR A 81 9.11 -7.13 -16.70
N ARG A 82 9.51 -8.39 -16.57
CA ARG A 82 8.59 -9.49 -16.29
C ARG A 82 8.73 -9.89 -14.84
N ILE A 83 7.62 -9.82 -14.11
CA ILE A 83 7.54 -10.24 -12.71
C ILE A 83 6.76 -11.53 -12.67
N ASP A 84 7.39 -12.59 -12.18
CA ASP A 84 6.77 -13.90 -11.98
C ASP A 84 6.67 -14.18 -10.48
N MET A 85 5.48 -14.55 -10.00
CA MET A 85 5.26 -14.99 -8.62
C MET A 85 4.67 -16.39 -8.60
N HIS A 86 5.24 -17.25 -7.78
CA HIS A 86 4.78 -18.61 -7.56
C HIS A 86 4.38 -18.78 -6.10
N LEU A 87 3.09 -18.88 -5.83
CA LEU A 87 2.54 -19.10 -4.50
C LEU A 87 2.38 -20.60 -4.25
N LYS A 88 2.80 -21.07 -3.08
CA LYS A 88 2.69 -22.47 -2.64
C LYS A 88 2.06 -22.53 -1.26
N GLY A 89 1.15 -23.49 -1.07
CA GLY A 89 0.39 -23.61 0.16
C GLY A 89 1.24 -23.80 1.42
N ASN A 90 2.34 -24.54 1.31
CA ASN A 90 3.18 -24.96 2.45
C ASN A 90 4.64 -24.46 2.36
N LYS A 91 4.97 -23.59 1.43
CA LYS A 91 6.33 -23.05 1.24
C LYS A 91 6.30 -21.54 1.07
N ALA A 92 7.43 -20.90 1.29
CA ALA A 92 7.60 -19.50 0.94
C ALA A 92 7.40 -19.32 -0.59
N LYS A 93 6.75 -18.20 -0.97
CA LYS A 93 6.56 -17.87 -2.38
C LYS A 93 7.89 -17.66 -3.09
N GLY A 94 7.95 -18.06 -4.34
CA GLY A 94 9.03 -17.72 -5.26
C GLY A 94 8.70 -16.44 -6.01
N ILE A 95 9.70 -15.57 -6.21
CA ILE A 95 9.57 -14.37 -7.04
C ILE A 95 10.77 -14.34 -7.99
N ALA A 96 10.51 -14.04 -9.27
CA ALA A 96 11.55 -13.82 -10.26
C ALA A 96 11.31 -12.54 -11.04
N ILE A 97 12.37 -11.87 -11.44
CA ILE A 97 12.35 -10.69 -12.29
C ILE A 97 13.12 -11.05 -13.57
N ASN A 98 12.46 -10.95 -14.72
CA ASN A 98 13.01 -11.36 -16.02
C ASN A 98 13.55 -12.81 -16.03
N GLY A 99 12.87 -13.71 -15.30
CA GLY A 99 13.26 -15.10 -15.17
C GLY A 99 14.38 -15.37 -14.13
N ILE A 100 14.94 -14.34 -13.51
CA ILE A 100 15.98 -14.46 -12.50
C ILE A 100 15.34 -14.46 -11.11
N PRO A 101 15.43 -15.56 -10.33
CA PRO A 101 14.88 -15.61 -8.98
C PRO A 101 15.52 -14.58 -8.06
N ILE A 102 14.70 -13.84 -7.32
CA ILE A 102 15.17 -12.92 -6.29
C ILE A 102 15.10 -13.58 -4.90
N LYS A 103 16.10 -13.28 -4.05
CA LYS A 103 16.18 -13.85 -2.70
C LYS A 103 15.43 -13.01 -1.66
N LYS A 104 15.26 -11.73 -1.91
CA LYS A 104 14.66 -10.77 -0.98
C LYS A 104 13.52 -10.01 -1.66
N ALA A 105 12.38 -9.90 -0.99
CA ALA A 105 11.26 -9.10 -1.50
C ALA A 105 11.63 -7.61 -1.71
N VAL A 106 12.66 -7.12 -1.01
CA VAL A 106 13.20 -5.75 -1.20
C VAL A 106 13.63 -5.49 -2.65
N ASP A 107 14.09 -6.52 -3.36
CA ASP A 107 14.56 -6.38 -4.74
C ASP A 107 13.42 -6.11 -5.73
N LEU A 108 12.18 -6.44 -5.36
CA LEU A 108 10.96 -6.18 -6.14
C LEU A 108 10.54 -4.71 -6.06
N PHE A 109 10.71 -4.08 -4.88
CA PHE A 109 10.22 -2.73 -4.64
C PHE A 109 10.91 -1.70 -5.53
N GLY A 110 10.12 -0.74 -6.01
CA GLY A 110 10.56 0.34 -6.88
C GLY A 110 10.61 -0.04 -8.38
N ILE A 111 10.30 -1.30 -8.76
CA ILE A 111 10.05 -1.65 -10.16
C ILE A 111 8.69 -1.09 -10.57
N ILE A 112 7.66 -1.39 -9.80
CA ILE A 112 6.32 -0.83 -9.95
C ILE A 112 6.04 0.06 -8.74
N GLN A 113 5.54 1.26 -8.96
CA GLN A 113 4.92 2.10 -7.94
C GLN A 113 3.42 2.12 -8.17
N ILE A 114 2.67 1.78 -7.14
CA ILE A 114 1.22 1.70 -7.19
C ILE A 114 0.62 2.61 -6.12
N VAL A 115 -0.39 3.37 -6.52
CA VAL A 115 -1.31 4.02 -5.60
C VAL A 115 -2.65 3.31 -5.72
N LEU A 116 -3.04 2.66 -4.65
CA LEU A 116 -4.32 1.94 -4.57
C LEU A 116 -5.32 2.78 -3.77
N PHE A 117 -6.48 3.02 -4.36
CA PHE A 117 -7.66 3.53 -3.66
C PHE A 117 -8.62 2.38 -3.41
N SER A 118 -9.05 2.22 -2.18
CA SER A 118 -10.02 1.21 -1.78
C SER A 118 -10.95 1.74 -0.68
N PRO A 119 -12.12 1.15 -0.48
CA PRO A 119 -13.00 1.50 0.65
C PRO A 119 -12.31 1.35 2.01
N GLU A 120 -11.29 0.50 2.10
CA GLU A 120 -10.52 0.24 3.31
C GLU A 120 -9.60 1.41 3.69
N ASP A 121 -9.32 2.36 2.79
CA ASP A 121 -8.46 3.53 3.07
C ASP A 121 -9.01 4.40 4.20
N LEU A 122 -10.32 4.39 4.40
CA LEU A 122 -10.97 5.07 5.51
C LEU A 122 -10.47 4.54 6.88
N ASN A 123 -9.99 3.30 6.94
CA ASN A 123 -9.42 2.69 8.14
C ASN A 123 -8.13 3.38 8.59
N ILE A 124 -7.37 4.01 7.68
CA ILE A 124 -6.18 4.80 8.01
C ILE A 124 -6.57 5.95 8.96
N ILE A 125 -7.73 6.56 8.72
CA ILE A 125 -8.23 7.68 9.51
C ILE A 125 -8.94 7.19 10.78
N LYS A 126 -9.81 6.17 10.67
CA LYS A 126 -10.70 5.72 11.75
C LYS A 126 -10.02 4.80 12.77
N ASN A 127 -9.18 3.90 12.30
CA ASN A 127 -8.61 2.83 13.12
C ASN A 127 -7.42 3.28 13.98
N GLY A 128 -6.80 2.32 14.65
CA GLY A 128 -5.66 2.56 15.54
C GLY A 128 -4.35 2.84 14.79
N PRO A 129 -3.28 3.15 15.53
CA PRO A 129 -1.96 3.50 15.00
C PRO A 129 -1.33 2.44 14.08
N SER A 130 -1.75 1.17 14.20
CA SER A 130 -1.25 0.07 13.37
C SER A 130 -1.49 0.27 11.88
N GLU A 131 -2.71 0.76 11.51
CA GLU A 131 -3.06 1.03 10.10
C GLU A 131 -2.23 2.19 9.55
N ARG A 132 -2.07 3.26 10.33
CA ARG A 132 -1.29 4.43 9.91
C ARG A 132 0.21 4.11 9.78
N ARG A 133 0.77 3.29 10.68
CA ARG A 133 2.16 2.81 10.51
C ARG A 133 2.29 1.92 9.27
N ARG A 134 1.33 1.01 9.05
CA ARG A 134 1.31 0.16 7.85
C ARG A 134 1.28 0.98 6.58
N PHE A 135 0.46 2.03 6.56
CA PHE A 135 0.39 2.99 5.47
C PHE A 135 1.76 3.66 5.24
N MET A 136 2.33 4.35 6.25
CA MET A 136 3.63 5.01 6.13
C MET A 136 4.73 4.03 5.67
N ASP A 137 4.78 2.85 6.26
CA ASP A 137 5.81 1.85 5.96
C ASP A 137 5.69 1.34 4.52
N MET A 138 4.46 1.20 4.00
CA MET A 138 4.23 0.76 2.62
C MET A 138 4.65 1.83 1.63
N GLU A 139 4.21 3.08 1.84
CA GLU A 139 4.53 4.19 0.94
C GLU A 139 6.04 4.47 0.92
N LEU A 140 6.65 4.60 2.09
CA LEU A 140 8.10 4.79 2.19
C LEU A 140 8.90 3.62 1.60
N SER A 141 8.41 2.39 1.73
CA SER A 141 9.08 1.22 1.15
C SER A 141 9.06 1.23 -0.38
N GLN A 142 7.99 1.73 -1.01
CA GLN A 142 7.93 1.88 -2.45
C GLN A 142 8.88 2.98 -2.96
N LEU A 143 9.08 4.04 -2.18
CA LEU A 143 9.84 5.23 -2.56
C LEU A 143 11.32 5.13 -2.23
N ASN A 144 11.69 4.39 -1.16
CA ASN A 144 13.05 4.37 -0.61
C ASN A 144 13.49 2.96 -0.20
N LYS A 145 14.39 2.36 -1.01
CA LYS A 145 14.95 1.02 -0.73
C LYS A 145 15.78 0.96 0.55
N ILE A 146 16.41 2.07 0.97
CA ILE A 146 17.19 2.15 2.21
C ILE A 146 16.23 2.09 3.40
N TYR A 147 15.14 2.85 3.35
CA TYR A 147 14.08 2.78 4.36
C TYR A 147 13.54 1.35 4.51
N LEU A 148 13.17 0.71 3.39
CA LEU A 148 12.68 -0.67 3.38
C LEU A 148 13.69 -1.65 3.99
N SER A 149 14.98 -1.51 3.65
CA SER A 149 16.03 -2.35 4.23
C SER A 149 16.12 -2.17 5.74
N ASN A 150 16.10 -0.92 6.22
CA ASN A 150 16.14 -0.60 7.65
C ASN A 150 14.89 -1.13 8.37
N LEU A 151 13.72 -0.98 7.78
CA LEU A 151 12.46 -1.50 8.33
C LEU A 151 12.47 -3.04 8.46
N VAL A 152 12.95 -3.74 7.45
CA VAL A 152 13.08 -5.21 7.47
C VAL A 152 14.05 -5.65 8.56
N ASN A 153 15.22 -4.99 8.69
CA ASN A 153 16.22 -5.31 9.70
C ASN A 153 15.71 -4.95 11.11
N TYR A 154 15.09 -3.78 11.28
CA TYR A 154 14.45 -3.39 12.54
C TYR A 154 13.46 -4.43 13.03
N ASN A 155 12.56 -4.89 12.17
CA ASN A 155 11.56 -5.90 12.53
C ASN A 155 12.19 -7.25 12.89
N LYS A 156 13.28 -7.66 12.24
CA LYS A 156 14.04 -8.85 12.62
C LYS A 156 14.66 -8.70 14.00
N VAL A 157 15.34 -7.58 14.25
CA VAL A 157 15.95 -7.27 15.55
C VAL A 157 14.89 -7.24 16.64
N LEU A 158 13.76 -6.58 16.40
CA LEU A 158 12.64 -6.50 17.34
C LEU A 158 12.12 -7.89 17.76
N VAL A 159 12.01 -8.82 16.80
CA VAL A 159 11.59 -10.21 17.06
C VAL A 159 12.64 -10.95 17.91
N GLN A 160 13.94 -10.82 17.58
CA GLN A 160 15.00 -11.48 18.35
C GLN A 160 15.14 -10.88 19.75
N ARG A 161 15.11 -9.56 19.88
CA ARG A 161 15.11 -8.87 21.17
C ARG A 161 13.94 -9.35 22.06
N ASN A 162 12.74 -9.42 21.50
CA ASN A 162 11.57 -9.88 22.25
C ASN A 162 11.67 -11.36 22.68
N LYS A 163 12.36 -12.21 21.91
CA LYS A 163 12.65 -13.58 22.34
C LYS A 163 13.61 -13.59 23.53
N LEU A 164 14.69 -12.81 23.45
CA LEU A 164 15.68 -12.69 24.50
C LEU A 164 15.08 -12.11 25.78
N LEU A 165 14.21 -11.08 25.69
CA LEU A 165 13.49 -10.52 26.84
C LEU A 165 12.62 -11.56 27.56
N LYS A 166 12.01 -12.49 26.80
CA LYS A 166 11.27 -13.63 27.40
C LYS A 166 12.20 -14.55 28.15
N GLU A 167 13.36 -14.86 27.61
CA GLU A 167 14.36 -15.71 28.25
C GLU A 167 14.92 -15.07 29.52
N LEU A 168 15.34 -13.82 29.47
CA LEU A 168 15.81 -13.01 30.60
C LEU A 168 14.77 -12.91 31.72
N SER A 169 13.48 -12.95 31.43
CA SER A 169 12.43 -12.92 32.46
C SER A 169 12.37 -14.17 33.32
N PHE A 170 13.00 -15.29 32.91
CA PHE A 170 13.06 -16.54 33.67
C PHE A 170 14.47 -16.82 34.18
N ASN A 171 15.50 -16.45 33.40
CA ASN A 171 16.89 -16.72 33.72
C ASN A 171 17.73 -15.50 33.33
N MET A 172 18.17 -14.72 34.32
CA MET A 172 18.99 -13.52 34.09
C MET A 172 20.46 -13.88 34.29
N THR A 173 21.23 -13.88 33.18
CA THR A 173 22.68 -14.13 33.20
C THR A 173 23.41 -12.98 32.50
N ASP A 174 24.68 -12.78 32.87
CA ASP A 174 25.53 -11.73 32.27
C ASP A 174 25.71 -11.94 30.74
N GLU A 175 25.74 -13.19 30.28
CA GLU A 175 25.84 -13.54 28.87
C GLU A 175 24.60 -13.10 28.10
N LEU A 176 23.39 -13.33 28.64
CA LEU A 176 22.15 -12.89 28.01
C LEU A 176 22.00 -11.35 28.07
N LEU A 177 22.47 -10.71 29.12
CA LEU A 177 22.49 -9.24 29.21
C LEU A 177 23.45 -8.64 28.17
N SER A 178 24.65 -9.20 28.00
CA SER A 178 25.60 -8.79 26.96
C SER A 178 25.02 -8.97 25.53
N THR A 179 24.22 -10.03 25.34
CA THR A 179 23.50 -10.26 24.08
C THR A 179 22.39 -9.21 23.89
N LEU A 180 21.73 -8.79 24.95
CA LEU A 180 20.72 -7.73 24.90
C LEU A 180 21.34 -6.40 24.46
N ASP A 181 22.55 -6.07 24.91
CA ASP A 181 23.26 -4.86 24.48
C ASP A 181 23.44 -4.81 22.96
N ILE A 182 23.77 -5.96 22.34
CA ILE A 182 23.92 -6.05 20.89
C ILE A 182 22.61 -5.81 20.16
N TRP A 183 21.51 -6.39 20.67
CA TRP A 183 20.19 -6.15 20.08
C TRP A 183 19.70 -4.73 20.27
N ASP A 184 19.99 -4.11 21.42
CA ASP A 184 19.64 -2.70 21.69
C ASP A 184 20.37 -1.76 20.73
N MET A 185 21.68 -1.94 20.53
CA MET A 185 22.46 -1.16 19.57
C MET A 185 21.89 -1.25 18.15
N GLN A 186 21.54 -2.46 17.69
CA GLN A 186 20.95 -2.66 16.37
C GLN A 186 19.53 -2.07 16.27
N LEU A 187 18.73 -2.22 17.32
CA LEU A 187 17.37 -1.65 17.38
C LEU A 187 17.43 -0.13 17.25
N VAL A 188 18.33 0.51 17.98
CA VAL A 188 18.55 1.97 17.96
C VAL A 188 19.04 2.41 16.57
N HIS A 189 20.05 1.73 16.01
CA HIS A 189 20.60 2.06 14.69
C HIS A 189 19.52 2.09 13.60
N TYR A 190 18.75 1.00 13.46
CA TYR A 190 17.69 0.95 12.45
C TYR A 190 16.50 1.82 12.83
N GLY A 191 16.19 1.94 14.12
CA GLY A 191 15.09 2.75 14.63
C GLY A 191 15.24 4.25 14.33
N ARG A 192 16.45 4.80 14.52
CA ARG A 192 16.78 6.18 14.15
C ARG A 192 16.48 6.46 12.68
N SER A 193 17.01 5.61 11.80
CA SER A 193 16.80 5.76 10.35
C SER A 193 15.33 5.70 9.94
N ILE A 194 14.50 4.92 10.64
CA ILE A 194 13.06 4.85 10.39
C ILE A 194 12.37 6.13 10.83
N ILE A 195 12.68 6.64 12.03
CA ILE A 195 12.12 7.89 12.56
C ILE A 195 12.44 9.05 11.61
N ASP A 196 13.70 9.21 11.22
CA ASP A 196 14.15 10.27 10.31
C ASP A 196 13.43 10.18 8.95
N GLY A 197 13.29 8.96 8.42
CA GLY A 197 12.56 8.72 7.16
C GLY A 197 11.09 9.12 7.24
N ARG A 198 10.42 8.86 8.37
CA ARG A 198 9.01 9.22 8.60
C ARG A 198 8.82 10.73 8.80
N ILE A 199 9.74 11.39 9.50
CA ILE A 199 9.73 12.87 9.66
C ILE A 199 9.75 13.51 8.28
N LYS A 200 10.74 13.15 7.46
CA LYS A 200 10.88 13.70 6.12
C LYS A 200 9.67 13.41 5.23
N PHE A 201 9.12 12.20 5.31
CA PHE A 201 7.91 11.83 4.56
C PHE A 201 6.72 12.71 4.92
N VAL A 202 6.50 12.98 6.21
CA VAL A 202 5.37 13.81 6.67
C VAL A 202 5.56 15.28 6.30
N GLU A 203 6.79 15.80 6.33
CA GLU A 203 7.11 17.13 5.82
C GLU A 203 6.76 17.25 4.33
N GLU A 204 7.25 16.32 3.50
CA GLU A 204 6.96 16.32 2.06
C GLU A 204 5.47 16.11 1.75
N LEU A 205 4.77 15.33 2.58
CA LEU A 205 3.33 15.11 2.47
C LEU A 205 2.54 16.38 2.77
N ASN A 206 2.92 17.14 3.82
CA ASN A 206 2.24 18.38 4.19
C ASN A 206 2.36 19.47 3.11
N ASP A 207 3.48 19.52 2.37
CA ASP A 207 3.64 20.43 1.24
C ASP A 207 2.58 20.24 0.15
N ILE A 208 2.00 19.03 0.06
CA ILE A 208 1.08 18.61 -1.00
C ILE A 208 -0.36 18.54 -0.48
N ILE A 209 -0.58 17.86 0.66
CA ILE A 209 -1.92 17.48 1.12
C ILE A 209 -2.81 18.66 1.47
N SER A 210 -2.22 19.74 2.01
CA SER A 210 -2.96 20.95 2.38
C SER A 210 -3.64 21.59 1.16
N SER A 211 -2.93 21.69 0.04
CA SER A 211 -3.46 22.26 -1.20
C SER A 211 -4.53 21.37 -1.82
N ILE A 212 -4.33 20.05 -1.85
CA ILE A 212 -5.32 19.09 -2.37
C ILE A 212 -6.61 19.12 -1.52
N HIS A 213 -6.47 19.11 -0.21
CA HIS A 213 -7.63 19.15 0.69
C HIS A 213 -8.40 20.47 0.59
N SER A 214 -7.69 21.59 0.50
CA SER A 214 -8.29 22.90 0.27
C SER A 214 -9.12 22.94 -1.03
N ASN A 215 -8.58 22.39 -2.13
CA ASN A 215 -9.31 22.32 -3.39
C ASN A 215 -10.57 21.43 -3.30
N LEU A 216 -10.49 20.29 -2.61
CA LEU A 216 -11.61 19.38 -2.41
C LEU A 216 -12.73 19.97 -1.54
N THR A 217 -12.37 20.88 -0.62
CA THR A 217 -13.31 21.46 0.35
C THR A 217 -13.74 22.90 0.01
N GLY A 218 -13.28 23.42 -1.12
CA GLY A 218 -13.54 24.81 -1.53
C GLY A 218 -12.92 25.81 -0.56
N SER A 219 -11.69 25.55 -0.12
CA SER A 219 -10.91 26.36 0.81
C SER A 219 -11.54 26.60 2.20
N LYS A 220 -12.44 25.71 2.61
CA LYS A 220 -13.11 25.80 3.93
C LYS A 220 -12.33 25.12 5.06
N GLU A 221 -11.48 24.18 4.71
CA GLU A 221 -10.76 23.32 5.66
C GLU A 221 -9.28 23.31 5.34
N ASN A 222 -8.45 23.39 6.39
CA ASN A 222 -7.02 23.21 6.32
C ASN A 222 -6.64 21.88 6.97
N LEU A 223 -6.09 20.95 6.18
CA LEU A 223 -5.64 19.64 6.64
C LEU A 223 -4.13 19.66 6.89
N VAL A 224 -3.74 19.23 8.09
CA VAL A 224 -2.35 19.06 8.50
C VAL A 224 -2.15 17.63 9.00
N VAL A 225 -1.03 17.03 8.63
CA VAL A 225 -0.62 15.69 9.08
C VAL A 225 0.55 15.86 10.04
N GLU A 226 0.46 15.25 11.21
CA GLU A 226 1.51 15.27 12.22
C GLU A 226 2.08 13.87 12.44
N TYR A 227 3.39 13.74 12.39
CA TYR A 227 4.07 12.54 12.85
C TYR A 227 4.23 12.62 14.35
N ALA A 228 3.67 11.66 15.05
CA ALA A 228 3.69 11.54 16.52
C ALA A 228 4.63 10.39 16.93
N PRO A 229 5.97 10.60 16.96
CA PRO A 229 6.91 9.57 17.39
C PRO A 229 6.77 9.33 18.88
N TYR A 230 6.93 8.07 19.29
CA TYR A 230 6.99 7.73 20.72
C TYR A 230 8.22 8.34 21.40
N THR A 231 9.31 8.49 20.64
CA THR A 231 10.54 9.18 21.06
C THR A 231 11.26 9.74 19.83
N THR A 232 12.08 10.77 20.01
CA THR A 232 12.90 11.30 18.92
C THR A 232 14.09 10.38 18.61
N ALA A 233 14.68 10.53 17.43
CA ALA A 233 15.85 9.75 17.02
C ALA A 233 17.04 9.92 17.98
N GLU A 234 17.26 11.13 18.49
CA GLU A 234 18.36 11.46 19.42
C GLU A 234 18.17 10.75 20.77
N ARG A 235 16.94 10.72 21.29
CA ARG A 235 16.62 10.16 22.60
C ARG A 235 16.36 8.66 22.60
N LEU A 236 16.32 8.02 21.41
CA LEU A 236 15.93 6.62 21.28
C LEU A 236 16.83 5.69 22.10
N GLU A 237 18.14 5.93 22.10
CA GLU A 237 19.13 5.11 22.83
C GLU A 237 18.93 5.16 24.32
N ASP A 238 18.84 6.36 24.88
CA ASP A 238 18.61 6.57 26.32
C ASP A 238 17.27 5.95 26.77
N MET A 239 16.23 6.11 25.93
CA MET A 239 14.91 5.59 26.25
C MET A 239 14.85 4.06 26.18
N VAL A 240 15.52 3.42 25.20
CA VAL A 240 15.64 1.96 25.12
C VAL A 240 16.40 1.41 26.31
N SER A 241 17.53 2.02 26.67
CA SER A 241 18.33 1.64 27.85
C SER A 241 17.51 1.76 29.14
N ALA A 242 16.87 2.90 29.35
CA ALA A 242 16.05 3.14 30.55
C ALA A 242 14.81 2.23 30.64
N SER A 243 14.34 1.66 29.54
CA SER A 243 13.17 0.77 29.53
C SER A 243 13.49 -0.69 29.78
N ARG A 244 14.75 -1.11 29.88
CA ARG A 244 15.18 -2.54 29.93
C ARG A 244 14.46 -3.36 31.00
N ASP A 245 14.44 -2.90 32.24
CA ASP A 245 13.79 -3.62 33.33
C ASP A 245 12.29 -3.81 33.08
N LYS A 246 11.67 -2.76 32.52
CA LYS A 246 10.26 -2.81 32.13
C LYS A 246 10.03 -3.77 30.97
N ASP A 247 10.88 -3.74 29.96
CA ASP A 247 10.81 -4.61 28.79
C ASP A 247 11.01 -6.09 29.17
N ILE A 248 11.95 -6.40 30.06
CA ILE A 248 12.15 -7.76 30.60
C ILE A 248 10.89 -8.23 31.35
N ARG A 249 10.33 -7.37 32.22
CA ARG A 249 9.10 -7.69 32.97
C ARG A 249 7.91 -7.97 32.06
N TYR A 250 7.72 -7.15 31.02
CA TYR A 250 6.61 -7.30 30.07
C TYR A 250 6.94 -8.23 28.90
N LYS A 251 8.17 -8.75 28.81
CA LYS A 251 8.64 -9.68 27.78
C LYS A 251 8.51 -9.11 26.35
N SER A 252 8.59 -7.80 26.22
CA SER A 252 8.36 -7.10 24.97
C SER A 252 8.99 -5.70 24.96
N THR A 253 9.48 -5.30 23.81
CA THR A 253 10.05 -3.97 23.57
C THR A 253 8.95 -2.90 23.60
N GLY A 254 9.07 -1.94 24.52
CA GLY A 254 8.11 -0.87 24.72
C GLY A 254 8.43 0.43 23.96
N ILE A 255 9.66 0.61 23.52
CA ILE A 255 10.18 1.87 22.94
C ILE A 255 10.65 1.64 21.50
N GLY A 256 10.30 2.58 20.61
CA GLY A 256 10.78 2.61 19.22
C GLY A 256 9.69 2.86 18.18
N PRO A 257 10.06 2.97 16.89
CA PRO A 257 9.15 3.37 15.81
C PRO A 257 7.95 2.43 15.60
N HIS A 258 7.96 1.22 16.12
CA HIS A 258 6.80 0.31 16.14
C HIS A 258 5.67 0.76 17.09
N LYS A 259 5.89 1.86 17.85
CA LYS A 259 4.90 2.49 18.75
C LYS A 259 4.40 3.84 18.24
N ASP A 260 5.01 4.40 17.20
CA ASP A 260 4.68 5.71 16.66
C ASP A 260 3.27 5.78 16.06
N ASP A 261 2.82 7.00 15.83
CA ASP A 261 1.53 7.26 15.19
C ASP A 261 1.63 8.38 14.15
N LEU A 262 0.57 8.52 13.38
CA LEU A 262 0.30 9.61 12.45
C LEU A 262 -1.04 10.21 12.82
N VAL A 263 -1.13 11.52 12.95
CA VAL A 263 -2.34 12.22 13.37
C VAL A 263 -2.76 13.21 12.27
N PHE A 264 -4.04 13.27 11.98
CA PHE A 264 -4.63 14.16 11.00
C PHE A 264 -5.45 15.24 11.70
N TYR A 265 -5.18 16.51 11.39
CA TYR A 265 -5.89 17.65 11.95
C TYR A 265 -6.58 18.46 10.86
N ILE A 266 -7.87 18.74 11.03
CA ILE A 266 -8.61 19.71 10.23
C ILE A 266 -8.87 20.94 11.13
N ASN A 267 -8.38 22.11 10.72
CA ASN A 267 -8.52 23.35 11.47
C ASN A 267 -8.08 23.22 12.94
N GLY A 268 -7.03 22.41 13.20
CA GLY A 268 -6.50 22.17 14.55
C GLY A 268 -7.24 21.10 15.37
N GLN A 269 -8.28 20.44 14.81
CA GLN A 269 -9.02 19.39 15.50
C GLN A 269 -8.66 18.02 14.96
N ASP A 270 -8.40 17.04 15.83
CA ASP A 270 -8.10 15.65 15.49
C ASP A 270 -9.28 15.02 14.73
N VAL A 271 -9.07 14.70 13.46
CA VAL A 271 -10.08 14.16 12.54
C VAL A 271 -10.64 12.82 13.00
N ARG A 272 -9.81 11.99 13.61
CA ARG A 272 -10.23 10.68 14.12
C ARG A 272 -11.24 10.82 15.25
N LYS A 273 -11.04 11.79 16.16
CA LYS A 273 -11.87 11.97 17.36
C LYS A 273 -13.09 12.85 17.10
N TYR A 274 -12.93 13.90 16.32
CA TYR A 274 -13.92 14.98 16.20
C TYR A 274 -14.40 15.19 14.76
N GLY A 275 -13.74 14.60 13.77
CA GLY A 275 -14.14 14.76 12.37
C GLY A 275 -15.45 14.08 12.05
N SER A 276 -16.31 14.75 11.29
CA SER A 276 -17.50 14.16 10.70
C SER A 276 -17.14 13.03 9.72
N GLN A 277 -18.09 12.16 9.39
CA GLN A 277 -17.86 11.10 8.40
C GLN A 277 -17.40 11.68 7.04
N GLY A 278 -17.98 12.81 6.63
CA GLY A 278 -17.58 13.52 5.41
C GLY A 278 -16.14 14.01 5.46
N GLN A 279 -15.71 14.59 6.59
CA GLN A 279 -14.33 15.03 6.81
C GLN A 279 -13.36 13.86 6.80
N GLN A 280 -13.68 12.75 7.46
CA GLN A 280 -12.87 11.55 7.47
C GLN A 280 -12.68 10.97 6.06
N ARG A 281 -13.75 10.90 5.25
CA ARG A 281 -13.68 10.46 3.85
C ARG A 281 -12.86 11.42 2.99
N THR A 282 -13.04 12.74 3.15
CA THR A 282 -12.26 13.73 2.41
C THR A 282 -10.79 13.69 2.80
N THR A 283 -10.47 13.47 4.09
CA THR A 283 -9.10 13.30 4.56
C THR A 283 -8.44 12.08 3.93
N ALA A 284 -9.13 10.93 3.89
CA ALA A 284 -8.63 9.71 3.25
C ALA A 284 -8.39 9.93 1.75
N LEU A 285 -9.33 10.58 1.04
CA LEU A 285 -9.18 10.93 -0.36
C LEU A 285 -8.00 11.88 -0.60
N SER A 286 -7.87 12.94 0.23
CA SER A 286 -6.75 13.89 0.14
C SER A 286 -5.40 13.20 0.33
N LEU A 287 -5.32 12.28 1.28
CA LEU A 287 -4.13 11.49 1.55
C LEU A 287 -3.74 10.67 0.32
N LYS A 288 -4.68 9.92 -0.26
CA LYS A 288 -4.45 9.08 -1.43
C LYS A 288 -4.08 9.88 -2.69
N LEU A 289 -4.70 11.03 -2.90
CA LEU A 289 -4.33 11.94 -4.00
C LEU A 289 -2.93 12.52 -3.79
N SER A 290 -2.56 12.78 -2.54
CA SER A 290 -1.22 13.29 -2.21
C SER A 290 -0.12 12.25 -2.48
N GLU A 291 -0.41 10.95 -2.33
CA GLU A 291 0.52 9.88 -2.69
C GLU A 291 0.87 9.92 -4.17
N ILE A 292 -0.10 10.19 -5.06
CA ILE A 292 0.15 10.31 -6.51
C ILE A 292 1.20 11.40 -6.77
N GLU A 293 0.97 12.59 -6.21
CA GLU A 293 1.87 13.74 -6.41
C GLU A 293 3.23 13.52 -5.73
N LEU A 294 3.26 12.84 -4.59
CA LEU A 294 4.50 12.50 -3.90
C LEU A 294 5.34 11.51 -4.73
N VAL A 295 4.72 10.46 -5.30
CA VAL A 295 5.40 9.53 -6.19
C VAL A 295 5.97 10.27 -7.40
N LYS A 296 5.20 11.13 -8.07
CA LYS A 296 5.66 11.95 -9.20
C LYS A 296 6.84 12.85 -8.80
N LYS A 297 6.73 13.54 -7.66
CA LYS A 297 7.77 14.44 -7.14
C LYS A 297 9.10 13.71 -6.90
N LEU A 298 9.04 12.53 -6.27
CA LEU A 298 10.24 11.79 -5.82
C LEU A 298 10.83 10.87 -6.90
N THR A 299 10.00 10.26 -7.73
CA THR A 299 10.47 9.25 -8.70
C THR A 299 10.63 9.82 -10.11
N LYS A 300 10.05 11.01 -10.39
CA LYS A 300 9.97 11.62 -11.73
C LYS A 300 9.26 10.72 -12.76
N ASP A 301 8.39 9.84 -12.29
CA ASP A 301 7.60 8.92 -13.10
C ASP A 301 6.17 8.85 -12.54
N ASN A 302 5.21 8.51 -13.41
CA ASN A 302 3.82 8.33 -12.98
C ASN A 302 3.65 6.98 -12.28
N PRO A 303 2.94 6.90 -11.11
CA PRO A 303 2.52 5.62 -10.56
C PRO A 303 1.48 4.94 -11.44
N ILE A 304 1.19 3.68 -11.17
CA ILE A 304 -0.01 3.00 -11.67
C ILE A 304 -1.11 3.20 -10.63
N LEU A 305 -2.28 3.63 -11.08
CA LEU A 305 -3.42 3.90 -10.22
C LEU A 305 -4.40 2.74 -10.26
N LEU A 306 -4.72 2.20 -9.09
CA LEU A 306 -5.73 1.16 -8.92
C LEU A 306 -6.91 1.75 -8.13
N LEU A 307 -8.12 1.73 -8.70
CA LEU A 307 -9.34 2.21 -8.05
C LEU A 307 -10.29 1.02 -7.83
N ASP A 308 -10.44 0.56 -6.59
CA ASP A 308 -11.27 -0.58 -6.24
C ASP A 308 -12.64 -0.14 -5.71
N ASP A 309 -13.65 -0.10 -6.57
CA ASP A 309 -15.05 0.28 -6.28
C ASP A 309 -15.22 1.65 -5.56
N VAL A 310 -14.20 2.54 -5.64
CA VAL A 310 -14.15 3.79 -4.86
C VAL A 310 -15.11 4.85 -5.40
N LEU A 311 -15.32 4.89 -6.71
CA LEU A 311 -16.13 5.95 -7.32
C LEU A 311 -17.57 5.97 -6.80
N SER A 312 -18.17 4.80 -6.55
CA SER A 312 -19.51 4.68 -5.99
C SER A 312 -19.66 5.26 -4.57
N GLU A 313 -18.56 5.45 -3.85
CA GLU A 313 -18.54 6.02 -2.49
C GLU A 313 -18.34 7.54 -2.45
N LEU A 314 -18.03 8.15 -3.60
CA LEU A 314 -17.74 9.57 -3.73
C LEU A 314 -18.93 10.33 -4.31
N ASP A 315 -19.15 11.55 -3.83
CA ASP A 315 -20.05 12.49 -4.49
C ASP A 315 -19.45 12.99 -5.84
N SER A 316 -20.28 13.57 -6.68
CA SER A 316 -19.91 14.01 -8.04
C SER A 316 -18.71 14.98 -8.05
N ASN A 317 -18.57 15.85 -7.05
CA ASN A 317 -17.46 16.80 -6.99
C ASN A 317 -16.14 16.09 -6.73
N ARG A 318 -16.11 15.15 -5.77
CA ARG A 318 -14.94 14.35 -5.45
C ARG A 318 -14.59 13.36 -6.56
N GLN A 319 -15.61 12.75 -7.20
CA GLN A 319 -15.40 11.93 -8.40
C GLN A 319 -14.71 12.72 -9.50
N ASN A 320 -15.25 13.90 -9.85
CA ASN A 320 -14.67 14.76 -10.89
C ASN A 320 -13.25 15.19 -10.55
N TYR A 321 -12.98 15.53 -9.28
CA TYR A 321 -11.63 15.91 -8.87
C TYR A 321 -10.63 14.74 -9.03
N LEU A 322 -11.00 13.54 -8.56
CA LEU A 322 -10.19 12.33 -8.72
C LEU A 322 -9.93 12.02 -10.18
N LEU A 323 -10.98 12.03 -11.01
CA LEU A 323 -10.88 11.71 -12.42
C LEU A 323 -10.06 12.73 -13.22
N ASN A 324 -10.13 14.03 -12.86
CA ASN A 324 -9.27 15.06 -13.45
C ASN A 324 -7.80 14.94 -12.99
N SER A 325 -7.55 14.34 -11.82
CA SER A 325 -6.20 14.11 -11.31
C SER A 325 -5.48 12.92 -11.96
N ILE A 326 -6.23 12.05 -12.66
CA ILE A 326 -5.68 10.86 -13.32
C ILE A 326 -4.73 11.25 -14.48
N GLY A 327 -5.12 12.22 -15.33
CA GLY A 327 -4.29 12.71 -16.45
C GLY A 327 -3.73 11.57 -17.31
N ASP A 328 -2.40 11.55 -17.51
CA ASP A 328 -1.68 10.54 -18.29
C ASP A 328 -1.23 9.32 -17.44
N ILE A 329 -1.88 9.07 -16.31
CA ILE A 329 -1.55 7.94 -15.43
C ILE A 329 -2.31 6.70 -15.90
N GLN A 330 -1.62 5.58 -16.08
CA GLN A 330 -2.33 4.32 -16.28
C GLN A 330 -3.21 4.03 -15.07
N THR A 331 -4.51 3.91 -15.34
CA THR A 331 -5.51 3.71 -14.29
C THR A 331 -6.31 2.45 -14.58
N ILE A 332 -6.45 1.59 -13.57
CA ILE A 332 -7.27 0.38 -13.63
C ILE A 332 -8.37 0.52 -12.58
N ILE A 333 -9.62 0.56 -13.05
CA ILE A 333 -10.79 0.87 -12.24
C ILE A 333 -11.69 -0.33 -12.17
N THR A 334 -12.11 -0.74 -10.98
CA THR A 334 -13.21 -1.70 -10.82
C THR A 334 -14.52 -0.98 -10.49
N CYS A 335 -15.63 -1.47 -11.03
CA CYS A 335 -16.97 -0.93 -10.78
C CYS A 335 -18.05 -2.01 -11.00
N THR A 336 -19.27 -1.72 -10.55
CA THR A 336 -20.42 -2.60 -10.77
C THR A 336 -21.14 -2.32 -12.09
N GLY A 337 -21.06 -1.09 -12.62
CA GLY A 337 -21.69 -0.67 -13.86
C GLY A 337 -20.88 0.42 -14.57
N LEU A 338 -21.25 0.74 -15.81
CA LEU A 338 -20.57 1.73 -16.64
C LEU A 338 -21.23 3.12 -16.65
N ASP A 339 -22.43 3.25 -16.06
CA ASP A 339 -23.26 4.47 -16.17
C ASP A 339 -22.56 5.72 -15.60
N GLU A 340 -21.79 5.56 -14.52
CA GLU A 340 -21.03 6.66 -13.89
C GLU A 340 -19.95 7.24 -14.82
N PHE A 341 -19.35 6.41 -15.66
CA PHE A 341 -18.26 6.81 -16.58
C PHE A 341 -18.81 7.49 -17.83
N ILE A 342 -19.95 7.00 -18.33
CA ILE A 342 -20.65 7.59 -19.47
C ILE A 342 -21.10 9.01 -19.12
N ASN A 343 -21.66 9.20 -17.92
CA ASN A 343 -22.12 10.49 -17.43
C ASN A 343 -20.99 11.50 -17.23
N ASN A 344 -19.81 11.05 -16.83
CA ASN A 344 -18.65 11.90 -16.55
C ASN A 344 -17.73 12.15 -17.77
N ARG A 345 -18.09 11.69 -18.98
CA ARG A 345 -17.34 11.86 -20.24
C ARG A 345 -15.87 11.47 -20.14
N ILE A 346 -15.55 10.40 -19.43
CA ILE A 346 -14.17 9.90 -19.30
C ILE A 346 -13.80 9.17 -20.59
N ASN A 347 -12.61 9.47 -21.11
CA ASN A 347 -12.05 8.70 -22.21
C ASN A 347 -11.67 7.30 -21.73
N ILE A 348 -12.54 6.35 -21.97
CA ILE A 348 -12.32 4.94 -21.64
C ILE A 348 -11.57 4.30 -22.80
N ASN A 349 -10.40 3.72 -22.52
CA ASN A 349 -9.57 3.11 -23.55
C ASN A 349 -9.85 1.62 -23.70
N LYS A 350 -10.09 0.92 -22.57
CA LYS A 350 -10.35 -0.52 -22.60
C LYS A 350 -11.35 -0.93 -21.51
N VAL A 351 -12.25 -1.82 -21.88
CA VAL A 351 -13.31 -2.30 -20.98
C VAL A 351 -13.28 -3.84 -20.91
N PHE A 352 -13.32 -4.35 -19.70
CA PHE A 352 -13.38 -5.76 -19.41
C PHE A 352 -14.62 -6.09 -18.57
N LYS A 353 -15.38 -7.09 -19.01
CA LYS A 353 -16.48 -7.65 -18.22
C LYS A 353 -16.02 -8.88 -17.47
N VAL A 354 -16.28 -8.92 -16.17
CA VAL A 354 -15.96 -10.07 -15.31
C VAL A 354 -17.23 -10.79 -14.93
N THR A 355 -17.27 -12.08 -15.21
CA THR A 355 -18.39 -12.96 -14.88
C THR A 355 -17.86 -14.31 -14.40
N ASN A 356 -18.13 -14.68 -13.14
CA ASN A 356 -17.74 -15.96 -12.54
C ASN A 356 -16.28 -16.38 -12.76
N GLY A 357 -15.34 -15.43 -12.55
CA GLY A 357 -13.90 -15.68 -12.73
C GLY A 357 -13.46 -15.81 -14.19
N THR A 358 -14.27 -15.35 -15.13
CA THR A 358 -13.93 -15.25 -16.55
C THR A 358 -13.95 -13.79 -16.95
N VAL A 359 -12.98 -13.37 -17.78
CA VAL A 359 -12.87 -12.00 -18.28
C VAL A 359 -13.12 -11.99 -19.80
N SER A 360 -14.00 -11.13 -20.25
CA SER A 360 -14.23 -10.86 -21.67
C SER A 360 -13.92 -9.39 -21.99
N HIS A 361 -13.27 -9.15 -23.12
CA HIS A 361 -13.04 -7.80 -23.65
C HIS A 361 -14.31 -7.28 -24.31
N VAL A 362 -14.74 -6.07 -23.93
CA VAL A 362 -15.88 -5.38 -24.56
C VAL A 362 -15.32 -4.32 -25.49
N GLN A 363 -15.64 -4.42 -26.78
CA GLN A 363 -15.29 -3.37 -27.74
C GLN A 363 -16.13 -2.12 -27.45
N CYS A 364 -15.50 -0.99 -27.12
CA CYS A 364 -16.17 0.29 -27.12
C CYS A 364 -16.37 0.71 -28.60
N GLY A 365 -17.59 0.60 -29.11
CA GLY A 365 -17.95 1.20 -30.40
C GLY A 365 -17.90 2.72 -30.28
N ASP A 366 -17.51 3.41 -31.35
CA ASP A 366 -17.48 4.87 -31.44
C ASP A 366 -18.82 5.46 -30.99
N GLY A 367 -18.86 5.97 -29.77
CA GLY A 367 -19.86 6.93 -29.28
C GLY A 367 -21.24 6.41 -28.86
N THR A 368 -21.57 5.10 -28.98
CA THR A 368 -22.82 4.55 -28.43
C THR A 368 -22.60 3.08 -28.02
N ALA A 369 -22.78 2.78 -26.72
CA ALA A 369 -22.82 1.41 -26.25
C ALA A 369 -24.08 0.72 -26.78
N GLU A 370 -24.03 0.12 -27.96
CA GLU A 370 -25.03 -0.87 -28.36
C GLU A 370 -24.71 -2.21 -27.68
N MET A 371 -25.55 -2.56 -26.69
CA MET A 371 -25.60 -3.92 -26.16
C MET A 371 -26.11 -4.86 -27.27
N ARG A 372 -25.30 -5.79 -27.68
CA ARG A 372 -25.72 -7.05 -28.28
C ARG A 372 -25.24 -8.20 -27.44
#